data_aabe9537034569732c7936632841846c
#
_entry.id   aabe9537034569732c7936632841846c
#
_cell.length_a   1.000
_cell.length_b   1.000
_cell.length_c   1.000
_cell.angle_alpha   90.00
_cell.angle_beta   90.00
_cell.angle_gamma   90.00
#
_symmetry.space_group_name_H-M   'P 1'
#
loop_
_entity.id
_entity.type
_entity.pdbx_description
1 polymer ?
#
loop_
_entity_poly.entity_id
_entity_poly.type
_entity_poly.pdbx_seq_one_letter_code
_entity_poly.pdbx_strand_id
1 'polypeptide(L)'
;MYTINITPAIKLIKKYEGFSAKAYRCPAGVLTIAYGHTSGVKEGDTVTQAQAESLLYDDIAPIYIKVASYDNKYHWNENEFCALISFGYNLGVNSIDQLTAQGTRSKAEIADAILKYNKANGKVLSGLVTRRHEEKQLFITPVASGLSDQELTGLNHKEDNN
;
A
#
# COMPACT_ATOMS: atom_id res chain seq x y z
N MET A 1 -18.51 -2.11 -10.67
CA MET A 1 -17.17 -2.49 -10.24
C MET A 1 -16.60 -1.30 -9.48
N TYR A 2 -16.51 -1.37 -8.17
CA TYR A 2 -15.95 -0.28 -7.38
C TYR A 2 -14.44 -0.22 -7.64
N THR A 3 -13.96 0.86 -8.20
CA THR A 3 -12.53 1.10 -8.38
C THR A 3 -11.97 1.61 -7.05
N ILE A 4 -11.13 0.81 -6.40
CA ILE A 4 -10.45 1.23 -5.16
C ILE A 4 -9.47 2.35 -5.48
N ASN A 5 -9.57 3.45 -4.74
CA ASN A 5 -8.61 4.54 -4.84
C ASN A 5 -7.32 4.19 -4.12
N ILE A 6 -6.25 3.95 -4.87
CA ILE A 6 -4.93 3.57 -4.32
C ILE A 6 -3.98 4.75 -4.06
N THR A 7 -4.47 5.98 -4.14
CA THR A 7 -3.65 7.18 -3.88
C THR A 7 -2.91 7.13 -2.53
N PRO A 8 -3.53 6.69 -1.41
CA PRO A 8 -2.80 6.54 -0.15
C PRO A 8 -1.62 5.57 -0.22
N ALA A 9 -1.76 4.45 -0.94
CA ALA A 9 -0.67 3.50 -1.14
C ALA A 9 0.48 4.13 -1.94
N ILE A 10 0.16 4.82 -3.04
CA ILE A 10 1.15 5.50 -3.88
C ILE A 10 1.93 6.54 -3.08
N LYS A 11 1.28 7.32 -2.23
CA LYS A 11 1.95 8.30 -1.35
C LYS A 11 2.93 7.64 -0.39
N LEU A 12 2.55 6.55 0.26
CA LEU A 12 3.43 5.80 1.16
C LEU A 12 4.63 5.22 0.41
N ILE A 13 4.39 4.57 -0.73
CA ILE A 13 5.45 3.97 -1.54
C ILE A 13 6.47 5.04 -1.96
N LYS A 14 6.01 6.15 -2.55
CA LYS A 14 6.89 7.24 -2.97
C LYS A 14 7.69 7.84 -1.82
N LYS A 15 7.08 7.99 -0.64
CA LYS A 15 7.73 8.52 0.55
C LYS A 15 8.92 7.65 0.99
N TYR A 16 8.75 6.32 0.99
CA TYR A 16 9.75 5.41 1.50
C TYR A 16 10.76 4.94 0.46
N GLU A 17 10.35 4.77 -0.80
CA GLU A 17 11.25 4.33 -1.87
C GLU A 17 12.10 5.49 -2.42
N GLY A 18 11.57 6.70 -2.44
CA GLY A 18 12.19 7.84 -3.11
C GLY A 18 12.18 7.70 -4.63
N PHE A 19 12.65 8.72 -5.32
CA PHE A 19 12.71 8.77 -6.79
C PHE A 19 14.15 8.85 -7.28
N SER A 20 14.52 8.00 -8.24
CA SER A 20 15.77 8.11 -8.97
C SER A 20 15.52 8.14 -10.48
N ALA A 21 15.93 9.22 -11.15
CA ALA A 21 15.84 9.36 -12.60
C ALA A 21 16.89 8.50 -13.33
N LYS A 22 17.93 8.05 -12.63
CA LYS A 22 19.02 7.24 -13.18
C LYS A 22 19.15 5.93 -12.44
N ALA A 23 19.47 4.87 -13.19
CA ALA A 23 19.78 3.58 -12.60
C ALA A 23 20.94 3.68 -11.62
N TYR A 24 20.79 3.05 -10.47
CA TYR A 24 21.82 2.94 -9.43
C TYR A 24 21.82 1.53 -8.83
N ARG A 25 22.91 1.17 -8.16
CA ARG A 25 22.93 -0.09 -7.40
C ARG A 25 22.47 0.17 -5.97
N CYS A 26 21.41 -0.52 -5.57
CA CYS A 26 20.95 -0.49 -4.19
C CYS A 26 21.98 -1.19 -3.26
N PRO A 27 21.86 -1.08 -1.92
CA PRO A 27 22.76 -1.74 -0.98
C PRO A 27 22.93 -3.25 -1.21
N ALA A 28 21.93 -3.93 -1.77
CA ALA A 28 21.99 -5.33 -2.14
C ALA A 28 22.70 -5.60 -3.49
N GLY A 29 23.20 -4.56 -4.17
CA GLY A 29 23.88 -4.65 -5.46
C GLY A 29 22.95 -4.76 -6.68
N VAL A 30 21.63 -4.66 -6.50
CA VAL A 30 20.64 -4.76 -7.58
C VAL A 30 20.48 -3.41 -8.27
N LEU A 31 20.52 -3.41 -9.62
CA LEU A 31 20.22 -2.22 -10.42
C LEU A 31 18.76 -1.79 -10.22
N THR A 32 18.57 -0.55 -9.82
CA THR A 32 17.30 0.02 -9.38
C THR A 32 17.09 1.38 -10.01
N ILE A 33 15.86 1.71 -10.37
CA ILE A 33 15.48 3.01 -10.97
C ILE A 33 14.09 3.44 -10.51
N ALA A 34 13.69 4.65 -10.80
CA ALA A 34 12.36 5.18 -10.49
C ALA A 34 12.04 5.08 -8.99
N TYR A 35 10.96 4.44 -8.60
CA TYR A 35 10.53 4.21 -7.22
C TYR A 35 10.85 2.79 -6.75
N GLY A 36 12.11 2.39 -6.88
CA GLY A 36 12.52 1.04 -6.48
C GLY A 36 12.30 -0.04 -7.54
N HIS A 37 12.06 0.33 -8.79
CA HIS A 37 11.90 -0.62 -9.89
C HIS A 37 13.21 -1.32 -10.22
N THR A 38 13.19 -2.66 -10.37
CA THR A 38 14.39 -3.46 -10.60
C THR A 38 14.33 -4.33 -11.86
N SER A 39 13.13 -4.63 -12.37
CA SER A 39 12.96 -5.55 -13.50
C SER A 39 13.50 -4.94 -14.80
N GLY A 40 14.45 -5.65 -15.45
CA GLY A 40 14.98 -5.23 -16.74
C GLY A 40 15.86 -3.99 -16.73
N VAL A 41 16.21 -3.45 -15.56
CA VAL A 41 17.05 -2.25 -15.43
C VAL A 41 18.49 -2.55 -15.81
N LYS A 42 19.06 -1.70 -16.65
CA LYS A 42 20.45 -1.78 -17.12
C LYS A 42 21.26 -0.58 -16.61
N GLU A 43 22.55 -0.77 -16.55
CA GLU A 43 23.48 0.32 -16.23
C GLU A 43 23.35 1.45 -17.25
N GLY A 44 23.23 2.69 -16.77
CA GLY A 44 23.04 3.87 -17.62
C GLY A 44 21.60 4.20 -17.98
N ASP A 45 20.63 3.36 -17.62
CA ASP A 45 19.21 3.66 -17.88
C ASP A 45 18.78 4.95 -17.16
N THR A 46 17.90 5.69 -17.84
CA THR A 46 17.26 6.89 -17.31
C THR A 46 15.75 6.83 -17.53
N VAL A 47 14.99 7.47 -16.66
CA VAL A 47 13.53 7.60 -16.79
C VAL A 47 13.09 9.02 -16.54
N THR A 48 12.00 9.41 -17.20
CA THR A 48 11.23 10.61 -16.87
C THR A 48 10.32 10.34 -15.68
N GLN A 49 9.79 11.40 -15.07
CA GLN A 49 8.78 11.27 -14.02
C GLN A 49 7.56 10.46 -14.49
N ALA A 50 7.07 10.72 -15.71
CA ALA A 50 5.93 10.00 -16.28
C ALA A 50 6.22 8.50 -16.49
N GLN A 51 7.42 8.16 -16.96
CA GLN A 51 7.85 6.77 -17.08
C GLN A 51 7.96 6.07 -15.72
N ALA A 52 8.48 6.78 -14.71
CA ALA A 52 8.57 6.26 -13.35
C ALA A 52 7.20 5.98 -12.73
N GLU A 53 6.21 6.84 -12.97
CA GLU A 53 4.82 6.60 -12.57
C GLU A 53 4.24 5.34 -13.23
N SER A 54 4.49 5.15 -14.54
CA SER A 54 4.04 3.94 -15.24
C SER A 54 4.66 2.67 -14.66
N LEU A 55 5.96 2.67 -14.41
CA LEU A 55 6.66 1.56 -13.78
C LEU A 55 6.13 1.26 -12.37
N LEU A 56 5.78 2.29 -11.59
CA LEU A 56 5.19 2.13 -10.27
C LEU A 56 3.86 1.39 -10.33
N TYR A 57 2.98 1.74 -11.26
CA TYR A 57 1.70 1.03 -11.46
C TYR A 57 1.91 -0.41 -11.92
N ASP A 58 2.87 -0.66 -12.81
CA ASP A 58 3.20 -2.02 -13.25
C ASP A 58 3.69 -2.89 -12.08
N ASP A 59 4.53 -2.33 -11.22
CA ASP A 59 5.04 -3.03 -10.02
C ASP A 59 3.96 -3.25 -8.96
N ILE A 60 2.98 -2.36 -8.86
CA ILE A 60 1.84 -2.49 -7.93
C ILE A 60 0.85 -3.57 -8.41
N ALA A 61 0.68 -3.75 -9.73
CA ALA A 61 -0.37 -4.61 -10.28
C ALA A 61 -0.41 -6.03 -9.70
N PRO A 62 0.69 -6.79 -9.59
CA PRO A 62 0.66 -8.14 -8.99
C PRO A 62 0.29 -8.12 -7.50
N ILE A 63 0.68 -7.07 -6.78
CA ILE A 63 0.35 -6.92 -5.35
C ILE A 63 -1.14 -6.61 -5.19
N TYR A 64 -1.67 -5.73 -6.03
CA TYR A 64 -3.11 -5.42 -6.08
C TYR A 64 -3.94 -6.69 -6.26
N ILE A 65 -3.58 -7.54 -7.24
CA ILE A 65 -4.26 -8.79 -7.51
C ILE A 65 -4.18 -9.72 -6.29
N LYS A 66 -3.04 -9.81 -5.64
CA LYS A 66 -2.85 -10.63 -4.44
C LYS A 66 -3.74 -10.15 -3.29
N VAL A 67 -3.77 -8.85 -2.99
CA VAL A 67 -4.62 -8.29 -1.93
C VAL A 67 -6.09 -8.51 -2.25
N ALA A 68 -6.50 -8.26 -3.51
CA ALA A 68 -7.86 -8.48 -3.99
C ALA A 68 -8.31 -9.95 -3.87
N SER A 69 -7.38 -10.90 -3.99
CA SER A 69 -7.70 -12.33 -3.85
C SER A 69 -8.24 -12.71 -2.46
N TYR A 70 -7.97 -11.89 -1.46
CA TYR A 70 -8.48 -12.07 -0.10
C TYR A 70 -9.75 -11.27 0.20
N ASP A 71 -10.24 -10.48 -0.76
CA ASP A 71 -11.37 -9.57 -0.52
C ASP A 71 -12.68 -10.29 -0.16
N ASN A 72 -12.94 -11.45 -0.76
CA ASN A 72 -14.12 -12.27 -0.43
C ASN A 72 -14.17 -12.66 1.06
N LYS A 73 -13.01 -12.75 1.71
CA LYS A 73 -12.92 -13.07 3.13
C LYS A 73 -12.96 -11.83 4.02
N TYR A 74 -12.19 -10.82 3.64
CA TYR A 74 -11.95 -9.69 4.53
C TYR A 74 -12.82 -8.47 4.24
N HIS A 75 -13.32 -8.33 3.03
CA HIS A 75 -14.06 -7.13 2.59
C HIS A 75 -13.27 -5.86 2.95
N TRP A 76 -12.07 -5.76 2.36
CA TRP A 76 -11.16 -4.65 2.63
C TRP A 76 -11.79 -3.29 2.35
N ASN A 77 -11.68 -2.36 3.29
CA ASN A 77 -11.90 -0.96 2.96
C ASN A 77 -10.68 -0.38 2.21
N GLU A 78 -10.81 0.83 1.65
CA GLU A 78 -9.74 1.44 0.86
C GLU A 78 -8.43 1.60 1.64
N ASN A 79 -8.50 1.99 2.92
CA ASN A 79 -7.32 2.20 3.75
C ASN A 79 -6.61 0.89 4.07
N GLU A 80 -7.35 -0.16 4.39
CA GLU A 80 -6.80 -1.50 4.60
C GLU A 80 -6.12 -2.01 3.33
N PHE A 81 -6.78 -1.88 2.19
CA PHE A 81 -6.25 -2.28 0.90
C PHE A 81 -4.95 -1.53 0.55
N CYS A 82 -4.94 -0.22 0.73
CA CYS A 82 -3.76 0.62 0.46
C CYS A 82 -2.57 0.31 1.38
N ALA A 83 -2.83 0.06 2.66
CA ALA A 83 -1.79 -0.34 3.60
C ALA A 83 -1.12 -1.66 3.17
N LEU A 84 -1.92 -2.63 2.73
CA LEU A 84 -1.43 -3.92 2.24
C LEU A 84 -0.67 -3.80 0.93
N ILE A 85 -1.06 -2.89 0.03
CA ILE A 85 -0.27 -2.60 -1.19
C ILE A 85 1.11 -2.07 -0.81
N SER A 86 1.21 -1.08 0.09
CA SER A 86 2.52 -0.55 0.53
C SER A 86 3.38 -1.64 1.17
N PHE A 87 2.79 -2.45 2.04
CA PHE A 87 3.45 -3.59 2.67
C PHE A 87 3.99 -4.58 1.65
N GLY A 88 3.15 -5.03 0.72
CA GLY A 88 3.54 -5.99 -0.33
C GLY A 88 4.55 -5.42 -1.32
N TYR A 89 4.50 -4.12 -1.61
CA TYR A 89 5.48 -3.46 -2.46
C TYR A 89 6.90 -3.53 -1.86
N ASN A 90 7.01 -3.33 -0.56
CA ASN A 90 8.30 -3.40 0.14
C ASN A 90 8.81 -4.84 0.34
N LEU A 91 7.91 -5.78 0.64
CA LEU A 91 8.28 -7.13 1.09
C LEU A 91 8.04 -8.23 0.06
N GLY A 92 7.47 -7.88 -1.09
CA GLY A 92 7.13 -8.82 -2.15
C GLY A 92 5.69 -9.34 -2.08
N VAL A 93 5.17 -9.80 -3.21
CA VAL A 93 3.77 -10.24 -3.37
C VAL A 93 3.37 -11.37 -2.41
N ASN A 94 4.30 -12.29 -2.12
CA ASN A 94 4.02 -13.42 -1.25
C ASN A 94 3.95 -13.03 0.24
N SER A 95 4.41 -11.84 0.61
CA SER A 95 4.32 -11.34 1.98
C SER A 95 2.87 -11.18 2.46
N ILE A 96 1.93 -10.99 1.54
CA ILE A 96 0.50 -10.89 1.87
C ILE A 96 -0.05 -12.22 2.39
N ASP A 97 0.36 -13.36 1.79
CA ASP A 97 -0.01 -14.68 2.26
C ASP A 97 0.52 -14.94 3.69
N GLN A 98 1.77 -14.53 3.93
CA GLN A 98 2.40 -14.65 5.26
C GLN A 98 1.72 -13.75 6.29
N LEU A 99 1.46 -12.50 5.92
CA LEU A 99 0.84 -11.51 6.82
C LEU A 99 -0.56 -11.93 7.23
N THR A 100 -1.35 -12.45 6.31
CA THR A 100 -2.72 -12.93 6.57
C THR A 100 -2.74 -14.34 7.18
N ALA A 101 -1.59 -15.01 7.27
CA ALA A 101 -1.48 -16.44 7.61
C ALA A 101 -2.45 -17.28 6.74
N GLN A 102 -2.35 -17.11 5.40
CA GLN A 102 -3.22 -17.78 4.44
C GLN A 102 -4.72 -17.48 4.67
N GLY A 103 -5.04 -16.28 5.15
CA GLY A 103 -6.41 -15.86 5.43
C GLY A 103 -6.96 -16.37 6.78
N THR A 104 -6.14 -16.85 7.70
CA THR A 104 -6.59 -17.32 9.01
C THR A 104 -6.59 -16.25 10.09
N ARG A 105 -5.79 -15.19 9.96
CA ARG A 105 -5.76 -14.08 10.91
C ARG A 105 -6.99 -13.18 10.77
N SER A 106 -7.44 -12.62 11.88
CA SER A 106 -8.39 -11.50 11.89
C SER A 106 -7.72 -10.20 11.44
N LYS A 107 -8.52 -9.19 11.09
CA LYS A 107 -7.97 -7.86 10.76
C LYS A 107 -7.15 -7.25 11.89
N ALA A 108 -7.57 -7.43 13.15
CA ALA A 108 -6.82 -6.97 14.32
C ALA A 108 -5.45 -7.66 14.43
N GLU A 109 -5.41 -8.97 14.22
CA GLU A 109 -4.17 -9.74 14.21
C GLU A 109 -3.24 -9.35 13.04
N ILE A 110 -3.81 -9.04 11.88
CA ILE A 110 -3.05 -8.53 10.72
C ILE A 110 -2.41 -7.19 11.07
N ALA A 111 -3.18 -6.26 11.65
CA ALA A 111 -2.68 -4.94 12.07
C ALA A 111 -1.48 -5.05 13.03
N ASP A 112 -1.55 -5.95 13.99
CA ASP A 112 -0.44 -6.19 14.92
C ASP A 112 0.75 -6.91 14.26
N ALA A 113 0.47 -7.84 13.35
CA ALA A 113 1.49 -8.57 12.64
C ALA A 113 2.32 -7.67 11.71
N ILE A 114 1.74 -6.61 11.12
CA ILE A 114 2.46 -5.65 10.26
C ILE A 114 3.74 -5.15 10.97
N LEU A 115 3.66 -4.82 12.25
CA LEU A 115 4.78 -4.26 13.02
C LEU A 115 5.99 -5.20 13.15
N LYS A 116 5.80 -6.51 12.98
CA LYS A 116 6.87 -7.50 13.12
C LYS A 116 7.85 -7.53 11.94
N TYR A 117 7.49 -6.94 10.81
CA TYR A 117 8.30 -6.95 9.58
C TYR A 117 9.23 -5.74 9.50
N ASN A 118 10.08 -5.58 10.51
CA ASN A 118 10.94 -4.40 10.71
C ASN A 118 12.44 -4.71 10.65
N LYS A 119 12.82 -5.89 10.13
CA LYS A 119 14.21 -6.35 10.08
C LYS A 119 14.71 -6.49 8.64
N ALA A 120 15.98 -6.20 8.44
CA ALA A 120 16.74 -6.62 7.27
C ALA A 120 18.07 -7.24 7.73
N ASN A 121 18.45 -8.38 7.14
CA ASN A 121 19.64 -9.15 7.54
C ASN A 121 19.68 -9.43 9.07
N GLY A 122 18.52 -9.75 9.66
CA GLY A 122 18.39 -10.07 11.08
C GLY A 122 18.45 -8.86 12.03
N LYS A 123 18.63 -7.65 11.53
CA LYS A 123 18.72 -6.41 12.33
C LYS A 123 17.48 -5.56 12.17
N VAL A 124 16.98 -5.00 13.27
CA VAL A 124 15.92 -4.00 13.26
C VAL A 124 16.43 -2.71 12.63
N LEU A 125 15.71 -2.19 11.64
CA LEU A 125 16.01 -0.93 10.99
C LEU A 125 14.96 0.13 11.33
N SER A 126 15.39 1.30 11.78
CA SER A 126 14.48 2.39 12.18
C SER A 126 13.54 2.82 11.06
N GLY A 127 14.01 2.86 9.81
CA GLY A 127 13.19 3.18 8.65
C GLY A 127 12.08 2.16 8.41
N LEU A 128 12.35 0.88 8.62
CA LEU A 128 11.33 -0.18 8.53
C LEU A 128 10.33 -0.10 9.69
N VAL A 129 10.79 0.20 10.90
CA VAL A 129 9.91 0.44 12.05
C VAL A 129 8.93 1.56 11.73
N THR A 130 9.42 2.70 11.25
CA THR A 130 8.57 3.85 10.91
C THR A 130 7.58 3.50 9.80
N ARG A 131 8.03 2.84 8.73
CA ARG A 131 7.15 2.42 7.63
C ARG A 131 6.05 1.49 8.10
N ARG A 132 6.37 0.47 8.89
CA ARG A 132 5.36 -0.46 9.43
C ARG A 132 4.35 0.24 10.33
N HIS A 133 4.78 1.23 11.14
CA HIS A 133 3.85 2.02 11.94
C HIS A 133 2.88 2.84 11.07
N GLU A 134 3.36 3.49 10.02
CA GLU A 134 2.47 4.24 9.11
C GLU A 134 1.52 3.31 8.35
N GLU A 135 1.98 2.15 7.90
CA GLU A 135 1.13 1.15 7.24
C GLU A 135 0.05 0.63 8.21
N LYS A 136 0.40 0.30 9.45
CA LYS A 136 -0.57 -0.08 10.47
C LYS A 136 -1.56 1.05 10.75
N GLN A 137 -1.09 2.28 10.89
CA GLN A 137 -1.95 3.43 11.15
C GLN A 137 -2.97 3.63 10.03
N LEU A 138 -2.54 3.51 8.77
CA LEU A 138 -3.45 3.55 7.62
C LEU A 138 -4.45 2.39 7.67
N PHE A 139 -3.98 1.17 7.95
CA PHE A 139 -4.82 -0.04 8.00
C PHE A 139 -5.96 0.08 9.02
N ILE A 140 -5.70 0.64 10.19
CA ILE A 140 -6.70 0.78 11.27
C ILE A 140 -7.53 2.07 11.19
N THR A 141 -7.22 2.97 10.25
CA THR A 141 -7.97 4.22 10.08
C THR A 141 -9.27 3.95 9.32
N PRO A 142 -10.44 4.27 9.90
CA PRO A 142 -11.71 4.11 9.21
C PRO A 142 -11.76 4.98 7.93
N VAL A 143 -12.46 4.48 6.92
CA VAL A 143 -12.80 5.27 5.74
C VAL A 143 -14.01 6.13 6.06
N ALA A 144 -13.97 7.44 5.76
CA ALA A 144 -15.13 8.32 5.93
C ALA A 144 -16.31 7.79 5.08
N SER A 145 -17.46 7.55 5.72
CA SER A 145 -18.72 7.27 5.00
C SER A 145 -19.03 8.48 4.13
N GLY A 146 -19.22 8.26 2.83
CA GLY A 146 -19.35 9.32 1.81
C GLY A 146 -20.65 10.12 1.82
N LEU A 147 -21.28 10.29 3.01
CA LEU A 147 -22.36 11.25 3.23
C LEU A 147 -21.74 12.46 3.93
N SER A 148 -21.63 13.56 3.20
CA SER A 148 -21.29 14.84 3.81
C SER A 148 -22.36 15.23 4.83
N ASP A 149 -21.96 15.90 5.92
CA ASP A 149 -22.91 16.42 6.94
C ASP A 149 -24.03 17.29 6.35
N GLN A 150 -23.88 17.77 5.10
CA GLN A 150 -24.92 18.51 4.36
C GLN A 150 -26.02 17.59 3.79
N GLU A 151 -25.74 16.33 3.51
CA GLU A 151 -26.77 15.38 3.03
C GLU A 151 -27.58 14.80 4.19
N LEU A 152 -27.00 14.69 5.39
CA LEU A 152 -27.70 14.28 6.61
C LEU A 152 -28.68 15.34 7.13
N THR A 153 -28.41 16.63 6.91
CA THR A 153 -29.33 17.72 7.30
C THR A 153 -30.50 17.88 6.32
N GLY A 154 -30.36 17.43 5.09
CA GLY A 154 -31.43 17.47 4.07
C GLY A 154 -32.53 16.43 4.24
N LEU A 155 -32.30 15.37 5.01
CA LEU A 155 -33.29 14.31 5.26
C LEU A 155 -34.24 14.60 6.42
N ASN A 156 -33.90 15.57 7.29
CA ASN A 156 -34.71 15.89 8.48
C ASN A 156 -35.73 17.02 8.25
N HIS A 157 -35.92 17.53 7.03
CA HIS A 157 -36.84 18.61 6.72
C HIS A 157 -38.04 18.22 5.86
N LYS A 158 -38.39 16.94 5.75
CA LYS A 158 -39.56 16.49 4.96
C LYS A 158 -40.70 15.85 5.75
N GLU A 159 -40.72 15.97 7.06
CA GLU A 159 -41.86 15.45 7.86
C GLU A 159 -42.45 16.51 8.80
N ASP A 160 -42.83 17.66 8.30
CA ASP A 160 -43.79 18.52 9.02
C ASP A 160 -44.50 19.45 8.01
N ASN A 161 -45.41 18.91 7.25
CA ASN A 161 -46.53 19.65 6.65
C ASN A 161 -47.61 18.70 6.16
N ASN A 162 -48.52 18.32 7.08
CA ASN A 162 -49.88 17.98 6.78
C ASN A 162 -50.73 18.20 8.04
#